data_ed6b62803a34efc6c1509b313a1ac6dd
#
_entry.id   ed6b62803a34efc6c1509b313a1ac6dd
#
_cell.length_a   1.000
_cell.length_b   1.000
_cell.length_c   1.000
_cell.angle_alpha   90.00
_cell.angle_beta   90.00
_cell.angle_gamma   90.00
#
_symmetry.space_group_name_H-M   'P 1'
#
loop_
_entity.id
_entity.type
_entity.pdbx_description
1 polymer ?
#
loop_
_entity_poly.entity_id
_entity_poly.type
_entity_poly.pdbx_seq_one_letter_code
_entity_poly.pdbx_strand_id
1 'polypeptide(L)'
;LTGGEIRLGLPLGVGKPNRLVNALYQRATENPDVRLDIYTALSLGRPGAGSDLEKRFLEPFAERVFGDYEELDYLKAAKKDQLPDNIRVFEFFFQPGSMLGSNSAQRHYISVNYTHAARDLNARGVNVVAQLLACRPGADGENGNDYSFSCNPEVTLELLPMLKARRDAGETIVTVGQVHRDLPFMENDARVGEWLTDMDILLDDPQGHTRLFSTPNMPVNLQDHFVGLHASSLVRDGGTLQIG
;
A
#
# COMPACT_ATOMS: atom_id res chain seq x y z
N LEU A 1 -6.77 7.16 20.34
CA LEU A 1 -5.91 6.07 20.73
C LEU A 1 -4.46 6.54 20.90
N THR A 2 -3.83 7.17 19.91
CA THR A 2 -2.40 7.56 19.90
C THR A 2 -2.07 8.90 20.56
N GLY A 3 -3.02 9.56 21.20
CA GLY A 3 -2.79 10.87 21.86
C GLY A 3 -2.42 12.03 20.92
N GLY A 4 -2.72 11.91 19.62
CA GLY A 4 -2.39 12.94 18.62
C GLY A 4 -1.08 12.71 17.86
N GLU A 5 -0.25 11.75 18.26
CA GLU A 5 0.96 11.37 17.51
C GLU A 5 0.70 10.10 16.68
N ILE A 6 0.63 10.24 15.37
CA ILE A 6 0.40 9.15 14.42
C ILE A 6 1.65 8.96 13.57
N ARG A 7 2.34 7.83 13.76
CA ARG A 7 3.43 7.34 12.90
C ARG A 7 2.89 6.18 12.10
N LEU A 8 2.34 6.51 10.93
CA LEU A 8 1.58 5.60 10.08
C LEU A 8 2.49 4.82 9.15
N GLY A 9 2.56 3.51 9.33
CA GLY A 9 3.20 2.56 8.40
C GLY A 9 2.18 2.10 7.36
N LEU A 10 2.54 2.23 6.08
CA LEU A 10 1.73 1.81 4.95
C LEU A 10 2.49 0.85 4.04
N PRO A 11 1.82 -0.11 3.40
CA PRO A 11 2.43 -0.97 2.39
C PRO A 11 2.82 -0.18 1.13
N LEU A 12 3.47 -0.85 0.20
CA LEU A 12 3.79 -0.29 -1.11
C LEU A 12 2.56 -0.26 -2.02
N GLY A 13 2.64 0.58 -3.04
CA GLY A 13 1.76 0.55 -4.20
C GLY A 13 0.28 0.43 -3.87
N VAL A 14 -0.34 -0.59 -4.43
CA VAL A 14 -1.80 -0.82 -4.36
C VAL A 14 -2.30 -1.44 -3.05
N GLY A 15 -1.42 -1.85 -2.15
CA GLY A 15 -1.81 -2.34 -0.82
C GLY A 15 -2.28 -1.23 0.14
N LYS A 16 -2.12 0.04 -0.23
CA LYS A 16 -2.50 1.19 0.60
C LYS A 16 -4.02 1.37 0.68
N PRO A 17 -4.58 1.57 1.87
CA PRO A 17 -5.99 1.94 2.05
C PRO A 17 -6.17 3.45 1.82
N ASN A 18 -6.15 3.89 0.55
CA ASN A 18 -6.08 5.31 0.18
C ASN A 18 -7.19 6.15 0.84
N ARG A 19 -8.41 5.63 0.90
CA ARG A 19 -9.54 6.34 1.52
C ARG A 19 -9.30 6.64 3.01
N LEU A 20 -8.84 5.63 3.75
CA LEU A 20 -8.47 5.82 5.16
C LEU A 20 -7.31 6.82 5.29
N VAL A 21 -6.29 6.68 4.44
CA VAL A 21 -5.11 7.57 4.45
C VAL A 21 -5.52 9.01 4.17
N ASN A 22 -6.39 9.24 3.19
CA ASN A 22 -6.92 10.57 2.88
C ASN A 22 -7.73 11.15 4.05
N ALA A 23 -8.56 10.34 4.71
CA ALA A 23 -9.30 10.77 5.89
C ALA A 23 -8.39 11.17 7.05
N LEU A 24 -7.31 10.41 7.30
CA LEU A 24 -6.29 10.76 8.30
C LEU A 24 -5.53 12.03 7.92
N TYR A 25 -5.17 12.17 6.64
CA TYR A 25 -4.49 13.36 6.13
C TYR A 25 -5.36 14.62 6.29
N GLN A 26 -6.63 14.55 5.90
CA GLN A 26 -7.59 15.65 6.08
C GLN A 26 -7.76 16.00 7.56
N ARG A 27 -7.94 15.00 8.42
CA ARG A 27 -8.05 15.22 9.86
C ARG A 27 -6.84 15.93 10.45
N ALA A 28 -5.63 15.55 10.04
CA ALA A 28 -4.40 16.19 10.49
C ALA A 28 -4.25 17.61 9.91
N THR A 29 -4.71 17.84 8.67
CA THR A 29 -4.70 19.16 8.04
C THR A 29 -5.64 20.13 8.76
N GLU A 30 -6.81 19.67 9.19
CA GLU A 30 -7.80 20.47 9.93
C GLU A 30 -7.44 20.68 11.41
N ASN A 31 -6.58 19.83 11.97
CA ASN A 31 -6.19 19.90 13.36
C ASN A 31 -4.66 19.86 13.51
N PRO A 32 -4.01 21.03 13.65
CA PRO A 32 -2.55 21.13 13.80
C PRO A 32 -1.98 20.42 15.03
N ASP A 33 -2.78 20.12 16.06
CA ASP A 33 -2.37 19.36 17.23
C ASP A 33 -2.17 17.86 16.92
N VAL A 34 -2.69 17.38 15.80
CA VAL A 34 -2.45 16.02 15.31
C VAL A 34 -1.19 16.00 14.45
N ARG A 35 -0.16 15.34 14.93
CA ARG A 35 1.06 15.09 14.16
C ARG A 35 0.92 13.79 13.36
N LEU A 36 1.14 13.86 12.04
CA LEU A 36 1.05 12.72 11.15
C LEU A 36 2.38 12.52 10.40
N ASP A 37 3.10 11.47 10.75
CA ASP A 37 4.27 10.98 10.02
C ASP A 37 3.87 9.74 9.22
N ILE A 38 3.94 9.82 7.89
CA ILE A 38 3.59 8.70 6.98
C ILE A 38 4.88 8.02 6.51
N TYR A 39 5.01 6.73 6.77
CA TYR A 39 6.13 5.89 6.34
C TYR A 39 5.65 4.89 5.29
N THR A 40 6.19 4.99 4.07
CA THR A 40 5.69 4.20 2.94
C THR A 40 6.73 4.08 1.81
N ALA A 41 6.30 3.53 0.70
CA ALA A 41 7.04 3.54 -0.57
C ALA A 41 6.06 3.46 -1.74
N LEU A 42 6.51 3.90 -2.91
CA LEU A 42 5.77 3.84 -4.17
C LEU A 42 4.33 4.35 -4.02
N SER A 43 4.19 5.61 -3.64
CA SER A 43 2.89 6.29 -3.67
C SER A 43 2.47 6.50 -5.11
N LEU A 44 1.41 5.81 -5.52
CA LEU A 44 0.92 5.84 -6.90
C LEU A 44 0.03 7.08 -7.11
N GLY A 45 0.30 7.79 -8.19
CA GLY A 45 -0.48 8.94 -8.62
C GLY A 45 -0.78 8.88 -10.11
N ARG A 46 -1.94 9.40 -10.49
CA ARG A 46 -2.34 9.51 -11.90
C ARG A 46 -1.31 10.35 -12.66
N PRO A 47 -0.82 9.91 -13.83
CA PRO A 47 0.10 10.71 -14.61
C PRO A 47 -0.58 11.99 -15.09
N GLY A 48 0.08 13.13 -14.87
CA GLY A 48 -0.35 14.42 -15.36
C GLY A 48 0.35 14.79 -16.67
N ALA A 49 -0.29 15.57 -17.50
CA ALA A 49 0.27 16.10 -18.74
C ALA A 49 0.73 17.55 -18.57
N GLY A 50 1.92 17.89 -19.07
CA GLY A 50 2.47 19.24 -19.06
C GLY A 50 2.05 20.08 -20.28
N SER A 51 1.47 19.45 -21.31
CA SER A 51 1.02 20.10 -22.55
C SER A 51 -0.24 19.45 -23.10
N ASP A 52 -0.95 20.17 -23.98
CA ASP A 52 -2.16 19.65 -24.64
C ASP A 52 -1.87 18.43 -25.51
N LEU A 53 -0.68 18.33 -26.09
CA LEU A 53 -0.27 17.17 -26.87
C LEU A 53 -0.08 15.94 -25.98
N GLU A 54 0.63 16.10 -24.87
CA GLU A 54 0.79 15.04 -23.87
C GLU A 54 -0.55 14.60 -23.28
N LYS A 55 -1.46 15.56 -23.04
CA LYS A 55 -2.79 15.29 -22.52
C LYS A 55 -3.57 14.33 -23.44
N ARG A 56 -3.58 14.62 -24.75
CA ARG A 56 -4.25 13.76 -25.74
C ARG A 56 -3.71 12.33 -25.76
N PHE A 57 -2.43 12.16 -25.45
CA PHE A 57 -1.78 10.85 -25.41
C PHE A 57 -1.97 10.14 -24.07
N LEU A 58 -1.82 10.86 -22.96
CA LEU A 58 -1.85 10.29 -21.61
C LEU A 58 -3.27 10.07 -21.05
N GLU A 59 -4.23 10.92 -21.39
CA GLU A 59 -5.60 10.81 -20.87
C GLU A 59 -6.26 9.44 -21.16
N PRO A 60 -6.25 8.92 -22.40
CA PRO A 60 -6.84 7.62 -22.66
C PRO A 60 -6.17 6.48 -21.89
N PHE A 61 -4.86 6.59 -21.68
CA PHE A 61 -4.11 5.63 -20.87
C PHE A 61 -4.46 5.77 -19.39
N ALA A 62 -4.42 6.98 -18.86
CA ALA A 62 -4.71 7.27 -17.46
C ALA A 62 -6.15 6.86 -17.10
N GLU A 63 -7.11 7.13 -17.99
CA GLU A 63 -8.51 6.72 -17.79
C GLU A 63 -8.66 5.19 -17.78
N ARG A 64 -7.98 4.51 -18.68
CA ARG A 64 -8.05 3.04 -18.74
C ARG A 64 -7.40 2.36 -17.54
N VAL A 65 -6.26 2.88 -17.07
CA VAL A 65 -5.47 2.25 -16.01
C VAL A 65 -5.96 2.67 -14.62
N PHE A 66 -6.15 3.96 -14.43
CA PHE A 66 -6.51 4.50 -13.10
C PHE A 66 -8.03 4.58 -12.90
N GLY A 67 -8.81 4.91 -13.96
CA GLY A 67 -10.26 5.05 -13.85
C GLY A 67 -10.66 5.97 -12.69
N ASP A 68 -11.40 5.43 -11.75
CA ASP A 68 -11.87 6.06 -10.52
C ASP A 68 -10.93 5.84 -9.31
N TYR A 69 -9.66 5.44 -9.56
CA TYR A 69 -8.67 5.27 -8.49
C TYR A 69 -8.57 6.53 -7.63
N GLU A 70 -8.79 6.36 -6.34
CA GLU A 70 -8.69 7.44 -5.37
C GLU A 70 -7.23 7.77 -5.09
N GLU A 71 -6.76 8.91 -5.61
CA GLU A 71 -5.39 9.36 -5.39
C GLU A 71 -5.14 9.77 -3.94
N LEU A 72 -3.89 9.62 -3.51
CA LEU A 72 -3.43 10.05 -2.20
C LEU A 72 -3.29 11.58 -2.16
N ASP A 73 -4.05 12.23 -1.27
CA ASP A 73 -4.04 13.69 -1.16
C ASP A 73 -2.70 14.22 -0.68
N TYR A 74 -2.03 13.52 0.25
CA TYR A 74 -0.68 13.89 0.67
C TYR A 74 0.33 13.87 -0.48
N LEU A 75 0.17 12.99 -1.47
CA LEU A 75 1.06 12.91 -2.62
C LEU A 75 0.97 14.16 -3.50
N LYS A 76 -0.27 14.67 -3.69
CA LYS A 76 -0.51 15.90 -4.43
C LYS A 76 0.15 17.10 -3.74
N ALA A 77 0.05 17.17 -2.41
CA ALA A 77 0.67 18.21 -1.60
C ALA A 77 2.20 18.08 -1.57
N ALA A 78 2.73 16.86 -1.39
CA ALA A 78 4.17 16.60 -1.36
C ALA A 78 4.87 16.97 -2.68
N LYS A 79 4.25 16.68 -3.83
CA LYS A 79 4.78 17.07 -5.15
C LYS A 79 4.93 18.58 -5.32
N LYS A 80 4.15 19.37 -4.60
CA LYS A 80 4.14 20.85 -4.66
C LYS A 80 4.89 21.50 -3.49
N ASP A 81 5.51 20.71 -2.60
CA ASP A 81 6.06 21.19 -1.32
C ASP A 81 5.03 21.97 -0.46
N GLN A 82 3.78 21.49 -0.45
CA GLN A 82 2.64 22.13 0.24
C GLN A 82 2.09 21.27 1.38
N LEU A 83 2.90 20.38 1.94
CA LEU A 83 2.50 19.63 3.14
C LEU A 83 2.38 20.59 4.34
N PRO A 84 1.33 20.48 5.16
CA PRO A 84 1.25 21.16 6.43
C PRO A 84 2.44 20.82 7.36
N ASP A 85 2.84 21.75 8.23
CA ASP A 85 4.02 21.60 9.10
C ASP A 85 3.92 20.42 10.07
N ASN A 86 2.72 20.01 10.45
CA ASN A 86 2.44 18.87 11.31
C ASN A 86 2.37 17.53 10.55
N ILE A 87 2.56 17.54 9.22
CA ILE A 87 2.50 16.33 8.37
C ILE A 87 3.83 16.11 7.66
N ARG A 88 4.41 14.92 7.79
CA ARG A 88 5.63 14.53 7.08
C ARG A 88 5.42 13.20 6.37
N VAL A 89 6.03 13.06 5.19
CA VAL A 89 5.98 11.82 4.39
C VAL A 89 7.38 11.30 4.18
N PHE A 90 7.62 10.08 4.61
CA PHE A 90 8.89 9.38 4.50
C PHE A 90 8.71 8.21 3.55
N GLU A 91 9.39 8.25 2.42
CA GLU A 91 9.35 7.17 1.43
C GLU A 91 10.73 6.58 1.19
N PHE A 92 10.81 5.25 1.06
CA PHE A 92 12.05 4.57 0.72
C PHE A 92 12.14 4.16 -0.76
N PHE A 93 11.09 4.43 -1.55
CA PHE A 93 11.08 4.23 -2.99
C PHE A 93 10.08 5.17 -3.65
N PHE A 94 10.54 5.94 -4.64
CA PHE A 94 9.72 6.79 -5.49
C PHE A 94 9.63 6.24 -6.90
N GLN A 95 8.54 6.55 -7.59
CA GLN A 95 8.51 6.41 -9.03
C GLN A 95 9.64 7.30 -9.62
N PRO A 96 10.52 6.77 -10.47
CA PRO A 96 11.64 7.53 -11.02
C PRO A 96 11.21 8.86 -11.62
N GLY A 97 11.88 9.94 -11.24
CA GLY A 97 11.61 11.30 -11.73
C GLY A 97 10.39 12.01 -11.12
N SER A 98 9.55 11.34 -10.35
CA SER A 98 8.27 11.90 -9.89
C SER A 98 8.39 13.01 -8.83
N MET A 99 9.51 13.05 -8.09
CA MET A 99 9.71 13.94 -6.93
C MET A 99 10.94 14.87 -7.05
N LEU A 100 11.45 15.09 -8.27
CA LEU A 100 12.66 15.90 -8.48
C LEU A 100 12.49 17.35 -8.00
N GLY A 101 11.30 17.90 -8.08
CA GLY A 101 11.00 19.28 -7.64
C GLY A 101 10.57 19.40 -6.18
N SER A 102 10.46 18.29 -5.43
CA SER A 102 10.00 18.30 -4.05
C SER A 102 11.16 18.30 -3.07
N ASN A 103 11.37 19.40 -2.36
CA ASN A 103 12.38 19.48 -1.28
C ASN A 103 11.99 18.58 -0.10
N SER A 104 10.71 18.51 0.21
CA SER A 104 10.20 17.65 1.29
C SER A 104 10.53 16.18 1.02
N ALA A 105 10.25 15.69 -0.19
CA ALA A 105 10.55 14.32 -0.57
C ALA A 105 12.06 14.00 -0.48
N GLN A 106 12.92 14.93 -0.90
CA GLN A 106 14.37 14.74 -0.84
C GLN A 106 14.91 14.72 0.59
N ARG A 107 14.37 15.55 1.48
CA ARG A 107 14.77 15.57 2.91
C ARG A 107 14.31 14.34 3.68
N HIS A 108 13.17 13.78 3.30
CA HIS A 108 12.52 12.68 4.02
C HIS A 108 12.65 11.33 3.30
N TYR A 109 13.49 11.26 2.25
CA TYR A 109 13.83 9.98 1.63
C TYR A 109 14.52 9.06 2.62
N ILE A 110 14.06 7.82 2.70
CA ILE A 110 14.68 6.78 3.53
C ILE A 110 15.54 5.90 2.63
N SER A 111 16.87 6.00 2.79
CA SER A 111 17.79 5.11 2.08
C SER A 111 17.83 3.75 2.78
N VAL A 112 16.92 2.87 2.41
CA VAL A 112 16.81 1.52 2.96
C VAL A 112 16.58 0.51 1.85
N ASN A 113 17.14 -0.68 2.01
CA ASN A 113 16.83 -1.81 1.15
C ASN A 113 15.46 -2.37 1.54
N TYR A 114 14.67 -2.81 0.57
CA TYR A 114 13.31 -3.34 0.78
C TYR A 114 13.26 -4.44 1.86
N THR A 115 14.22 -5.34 1.83
CA THR A 115 14.36 -6.41 2.84
C THR A 115 14.61 -5.93 4.28
N HIS A 116 14.90 -4.65 4.47
CA HIS A 116 15.13 -4.05 5.78
C HIS A 116 14.04 -3.05 6.17
N ALA A 117 13.04 -2.84 5.31
CA ALA A 117 12.02 -1.81 5.50
C ALA A 117 11.25 -2.00 6.81
N ALA A 118 10.79 -3.20 7.13
CA ALA A 118 10.05 -3.48 8.36
C ALA A 118 10.86 -3.15 9.62
N ARG A 119 12.13 -3.53 9.65
CA ARG A 119 13.06 -3.22 10.75
C ARG A 119 13.26 -1.71 10.92
N ASP A 120 13.44 -1.00 9.81
CA ASP A 120 13.63 0.46 9.83
C ASP A 120 12.38 1.19 10.29
N LEU A 121 11.21 0.79 9.81
CA LEU A 121 9.91 1.33 10.24
C LEU A 121 9.67 1.11 11.73
N ASN A 122 9.99 -0.09 12.24
CA ASN A 122 9.91 -0.39 13.66
C ASN A 122 10.86 0.49 14.49
N ALA A 123 12.11 0.67 14.05
CA ALA A 123 13.09 1.53 14.72
C ALA A 123 12.69 3.02 14.72
N ARG A 124 11.94 3.48 13.71
CA ARG A 124 11.37 4.83 13.62
C ARG A 124 10.13 5.02 14.47
N GLY A 125 9.69 3.97 15.17
CA GLY A 125 8.58 4.04 16.12
C GLY A 125 7.22 4.11 15.46
N VAL A 126 7.02 3.47 14.29
CA VAL A 126 5.68 3.28 13.70
C VAL A 126 4.75 2.74 14.78
N ASN A 127 3.61 3.39 14.99
CA ASN A 127 2.62 3.04 16.00
C ASN A 127 1.21 2.83 15.44
N VAL A 128 1.00 3.10 14.16
CA VAL A 128 -0.22 2.78 13.43
C VAL A 128 0.18 2.07 12.14
N VAL A 129 -0.44 0.94 11.83
CA VAL A 129 -0.30 0.25 10.55
C VAL A 129 -1.66 0.14 9.89
N ALA A 130 -1.73 0.48 8.60
CA ALA A 130 -2.95 0.36 7.83
C ALA A 130 -2.70 -0.33 6.49
N GLN A 131 -3.60 -1.29 6.14
CA GLN A 131 -3.48 -2.11 4.94
C GLN A 131 -4.84 -2.41 4.32
N LEU A 132 -4.89 -2.54 2.98
CA LEU A 132 -6.03 -3.14 2.30
C LEU A 132 -6.04 -4.66 2.51
N LEU A 133 -7.25 -5.19 2.73
CA LEU A 133 -7.51 -6.60 2.93
C LEU A 133 -8.47 -7.13 1.86
N ALA A 134 -8.11 -8.25 1.25
CA ALA A 134 -9.06 -9.08 0.51
C ALA A 134 -9.97 -9.81 1.49
N CYS A 135 -11.18 -10.13 1.05
CA CYS A 135 -12.20 -10.78 1.84
C CYS A 135 -12.91 -11.85 1.02
N ARG A 136 -13.21 -12.98 1.64
CA ARG A 136 -14.11 -14.01 1.10
C ARG A 136 -14.96 -14.62 2.21
N PRO A 137 -16.09 -15.27 1.89
CA PRO A 137 -16.84 -16.06 2.88
C PRO A 137 -15.95 -17.14 3.51
N GLY A 138 -16.02 -17.30 4.81
CA GLY A 138 -15.27 -18.33 5.55
C GLY A 138 -15.57 -19.74 5.09
N ALA A 139 -14.57 -20.61 5.09
CA ALA A 139 -14.65 -21.98 4.56
C ALA A 139 -15.58 -22.90 5.37
N ASP A 140 -15.79 -22.60 6.65
CA ASP A 140 -16.49 -23.50 7.59
C ASP A 140 -17.97 -23.18 7.78
N GLY A 141 -18.55 -22.31 6.93
CA GLY A 141 -19.99 -21.94 7.02
C GLY A 141 -20.35 -21.21 8.32
N GLU A 142 -19.40 -20.89 9.15
CA GLU A 142 -19.57 -19.98 10.28
C GLU A 142 -19.80 -18.55 9.77
N ASN A 143 -20.55 -17.75 10.51
CA ASN A 143 -20.97 -16.39 10.16
C ASN A 143 -19.81 -15.39 10.11
N GLY A 144 -18.68 -15.73 9.48
CA GLY A 144 -17.48 -14.94 9.41
C GLY A 144 -16.89 -14.86 8.01
N ASN A 145 -16.04 -13.87 7.80
CA ASN A 145 -15.24 -13.72 6.59
C ASN A 145 -13.79 -14.11 6.87
N ASP A 146 -13.15 -14.74 5.88
CA ASP A 146 -11.70 -14.87 5.82
C ASP A 146 -11.09 -13.62 5.19
N TYR A 147 -9.94 -13.20 5.67
CA TYR A 147 -9.22 -12.05 5.16
C TYR A 147 -7.78 -12.41 4.77
N SER A 148 -7.25 -11.71 3.78
CA SER A 148 -5.83 -11.79 3.42
C SER A 148 -5.28 -10.43 3.06
N PHE A 149 -3.94 -10.26 3.22
CA PHE A 149 -3.28 -9.00 2.86
C PHE A 149 -3.22 -8.74 1.35
N SER A 150 -3.43 -9.74 0.52
CA SER A 150 -3.45 -9.65 -0.93
C SER A 150 -2.22 -8.93 -1.53
N CYS A 151 -2.32 -7.59 -1.73
CA CYS A 151 -1.28 -6.81 -2.39
C CYS A 151 -0.24 -6.27 -1.39
N ASN A 152 1.04 -6.47 -1.71
CA ASN A 152 2.19 -5.95 -0.97
C ASN A 152 2.17 -6.28 0.54
N PRO A 153 2.04 -7.56 0.92
CA PRO A 153 1.92 -7.97 2.31
C PRO A 153 3.26 -7.97 3.07
N GLU A 154 4.38 -7.98 2.36
CA GLU A 154 5.71 -8.38 2.89
C GLU A 154 6.14 -7.53 4.07
N VAL A 155 6.12 -6.20 3.91
CA VAL A 155 6.54 -5.27 4.97
C VAL A 155 5.60 -5.38 6.18
N THR A 156 4.29 -5.50 5.93
CA THR A 156 3.30 -5.60 7.00
C THR A 156 3.47 -6.91 7.77
N LEU A 157 3.63 -8.05 7.07
CA LEU A 157 3.83 -9.36 7.72
C LEU A 157 5.08 -9.40 8.60
N GLU A 158 6.18 -8.79 8.16
CA GLU A 158 7.41 -8.69 8.96
C GLU A 158 7.29 -7.70 10.12
N LEU A 159 6.53 -6.63 9.94
CA LEU A 159 6.39 -5.56 10.93
C LEU A 159 5.46 -5.95 12.08
N LEU A 160 4.38 -6.67 11.82
CA LEU A 160 3.36 -7.02 12.82
C LEU A 160 3.93 -7.73 14.06
N PRO A 161 4.81 -8.74 13.95
CA PRO A 161 5.43 -9.38 15.14
C PRO A 161 6.23 -8.39 16.00
N MET A 162 6.93 -7.46 15.35
CA MET A 162 7.72 -6.43 16.06
C MET A 162 6.81 -5.45 16.81
N LEU A 163 5.70 -5.06 16.17
CA LEU A 163 4.69 -4.19 16.78
C LEU A 163 3.98 -4.89 17.95
N LYS A 164 3.68 -6.19 17.80
CA LYS A 164 3.12 -6.98 18.88
C LYS A 164 4.04 -6.98 20.11
N ALA A 165 5.33 -7.23 19.91
CA ALA A 165 6.31 -7.19 20.99
C ALA A 165 6.35 -5.84 21.72
N ARG A 166 6.24 -4.72 20.97
CA ARG A 166 6.17 -3.38 21.55
C ARG A 166 4.85 -3.12 22.27
N ARG A 167 3.74 -3.62 21.74
CA ARG A 167 2.43 -3.56 22.42
C ARG A 167 2.46 -4.33 23.74
N ASP A 168 3.03 -5.54 23.74
CA ASP A 168 3.18 -6.36 24.94
C ASP A 168 4.10 -5.69 26.00
N ALA A 169 5.02 -4.83 25.55
CA ALA A 169 5.85 -3.97 26.41
C ALA A 169 5.15 -2.69 26.89
N GLY A 170 3.88 -2.47 26.53
CA GLY A 170 3.06 -1.35 27.00
C GLY A 170 2.98 -0.14 26.06
N GLU A 171 3.51 -0.24 24.84
CA GLU A 171 3.35 0.84 23.84
C GLU A 171 1.95 0.82 23.22
N THR A 172 1.44 2.02 22.90
CA THR A 172 0.19 2.15 22.16
C THR A 172 0.44 1.88 20.67
N ILE A 173 -0.04 0.75 20.19
CA ILE A 173 0.02 0.32 18.79
C ILE A 173 -1.41 0.13 18.28
N VAL A 174 -1.70 0.60 17.07
CA VAL A 174 -3.01 0.44 16.41
C VAL A 174 -2.83 -0.18 15.04
N THR A 175 -3.58 -1.25 14.78
CA THR A 175 -3.61 -1.94 13.49
C THR A 175 -4.97 -1.78 12.83
N VAL A 176 -4.97 -1.38 11.55
CA VAL A 176 -6.19 -1.08 10.80
C VAL A 176 -6.22 -1.85 9.49
N GLY A 177 -7.23 -2.65 9.30
CA GLY A 177 -7.55 -3.29 8.02
C GLY A 177 -8.70 -2.59 7.32
N GLN A 178 -8.54 -2.22 6.05
CA GLN A 178 -9.65 -1.77 5.21
C GLN A 178 -9.97 -2.85 4.19
N VAL A 179 -11.20 -3.35 4.21
CA VAL A 179 -11.66 -4.42 3.32
C VAL A 179 -11.89 -3.87 1.91
N HIS A 180 -11.39 -4.59 0.91
CA HIS A 180 -11.69 -4.35 -0.50
C HIS A 180 -12.10 -5.66 -1.17
N ARG A 181 -13.36 -5.75 -1.59
CA ARG A 181 -13.99 -7.03 -2.02
C ARG A 181 -13.51 -7.55 -3.38
N ASP A 182 -12.94 -6.67 -4.21
CA ASP A 182 -12.42 -7.05 -5.53
C ASP A 182 -10.92 -7.44 -5.49
N LEU A 183 -10.26 -7.36 -4.33
CA LEU A 183 -8.89 -7.83 -4.21
C LEU A 183 -8.85 -9.36 -4.31
N PRO A 184 -7.88 -9.93 -5.06
CA PRO A 184 -7.70 -11.36 -5.10
C PRO A 184 -7.28 -11.88 -3.73
N PHE A 185 -7.96 -12.94 -3.27
CA PHE A 185 -7.64 -13.56 -2.00
C PHE A 185 -6.34 -14.38 -2.13
N MET A 186 -5.39 -14.15 -1.23
CA MET A 186 -4.13 -14.89 -1.16
C MET A 186 -4.18 -15.89 -0.01
N GLU A 187 -3.78 -17.12 -0.31
CA GLU A 187 -3.71 -18.21 0.67
C GLU A 187 -2.41 -18.17 1.49
N ASN A 188 -2.29 -19.10 2.40
CA ASN A 188 -1.11 -19.34 3.23
C ASN A 188 -0.74 -18.14 4.13
N ASP A 189 0.52 -17.76 4.15
CA ASP A 189 1.07 -16.75 5.06
C ASP A 189 0.45 -15.35 4.90
N ALA A 190 -0.13 -15.07 3.74
CA ALA A 190 -0.86 -13.81 3.50
C ALA A 190 -2.25 -13.80 4.15
N ARG A 191 -2.77 -14.94 4.64
CA ARG A 191 -4.02 -14.98 5.41
C ARG A 191 -3.84 -14.24 6.74
N VAL A 192 -4.80 -13.41 7.07
CA VAL A 192 -4.82 -12.63 8.30
C VAL A 192 -5.36 -13.45 9.49
N GLY A 193 -5.56 -14.78 9.36
CA GLY A 193 -6.26 -15.64 10.31
C GLY A 193 -5.89 -15.43 11.78
N GLU A 194 -4.63 -15.56 12.13
CA GLU A 194 -4.15 -15.29 13.49
C GLU A 194 -4.07 -13.79 13.80
N TRP A 195 -3.81 -12.96 12.79
CA TRP A 195 -3.65 -11.50 12.93
C TRP A 195 -4.97 -10.75 12.93
N LEU A 196 -6.07 -11.34 12.44
CA LEU A 196 -7.39 -10.71 12.46
C LEU A 196 -7.88 -10.49 13.89
N THR A 197 -7.57 -11.40 14.80
CA THR A 197 -7.86 -11.25 16.22
C THR A 197 -7.04 -10.12 16.85
N ASP A 198 -5.94 -9.74 16.22
CA ASP A 198 -5.02 -8.70 16.69
C ASP A 198 -5.24 -7.35 15.98
N MET A 199 -6.10 -7.29 14.95
CA MET A 199 -6.47 -6.01 14.33
C MET A 199 -7.44 -5.24 15.21
N ASP A 200 -7.03 -4.02 15.57
CA ASP A 200 -7.83 -3.16 16.45
C ASP A 200 -9.05 -2.57 15.74
N ILE A 201 -8.94 -2.35 14.42
CA ILE A 201 -9.98 -1.74 13.61
C ILE A 201 -10.08 -2.44 12.27
N LEU A 202 -11.27 -2.92 11.94
CA LEU A 202 -11.62 -3.44 10.63
C LEU A 202 -12.67 -2.53 10.00
N LEU A 203 -12.32 -1.92 8.86
CA LEU A 203 -13.19 -1.05 8.11
C LEU A 203 -13.74 -1.82 6.91
N ASP A 204 -15.02 -2.13 6.93
CA ASP A 204 -15.75 -2.73 5.80
C ASP A 204 -16.84 -1.75 5.35
N ASP A 205 -16.58 -0.99 4.28
CA ASP A 205 -17.52 -0.07 3.67
C ASP A 205 -17.87 -0.55 2.25
N PRO A 206 -18.98 -1.24 2.06
CA PRO A 206 -19.38 -1.75 0.74
C PRO A 206 -19.58 -0.65 -0.33
N GLN A 207 -19.79 0.59 0.08
CA GLN A 207 -19.97 1.72 -0.84
C GLN A 207 -18.65 2.46 -1.12
N GLY A 208 -17.61 2.13 -0.39
CA GLY A 208 -16.30 2.79 -0.45
C GLY A 208 -15.28 2.09 -1.35
N HIS A 209 -15.69 1.14 -2.20
CA HIS A 209 -14.79 0.44 -3.09
C HIS A 209 -14.40 1.29 -4.28
N THR A 210 -13.09 1.44 -4.49
CA THR A 210 -12.51 2.02 -5.71
C THR A 210 -12.10 0.91 -6.65
N ARG A 211 -12.07 1.21 -7.94
CA ARG A 211 -11.59 0.26 -8.94
C ARG A 211 -10.11 -0.07 -8.70
N LEU A 212 -9.77 -1.33 -8.81
CA LEU A 212 -8.38 -1.77 -8.82
C LEU A 212 -7.69 -1.41 -10.13
N PHE A 213 -6.37 -1.26 -10.12
CA PHE A 213 -5.58 -1.09 -11.32
C PHE A 213 -5.78 -2.25 -12.29
N SER A 214 -6.02 -1.91 -13.57
CA SER A 214 -5.95 -2.90 -14.63
C SER A 214 -4.49 -3.20 -14.96
N THR A 215 -4.12 -4.47 -14.90
CA THR A 215 -2.84 -4.90 -15.45
C THR A 215 -2.82 -4.71 -16.98
N PRO A 216 -1.67 -4.36 -17.58
CA PRO A 216 -1.56 -4.35 -19.05
C PRO A 216 -1.91 -5.72 -19.60
N ASN A 217 -2.99 -5.81 -20.37
CA ASN A 217 -3.39 -7.04 -21.04
C ASN A 217 -2.81 -7.03 -22.45
N MET A 218 -1.55 -7.44 -22.56
CA MET A 218 -0.88 -7.57 -23.86
C MET A 218 -1.37 -8.84 -24.57
N PRO A 219 -1.68 -8.77 -25.88
CA PRO A 219 -2.05 -9.97 -26.63
C PRO A 219 -0.86 -10.93 -26.69
N VAL A 220 -1.11 -12.18 -26.33
CA VAL A 220 -0.10 -13.25 -26.38
C VAL A 220 -0.09 -13.82 -27.82
N ASN A 221 1.07 -13.80 -28.45
CA ASN A 221 1.27 -14.32 -29.79
C ASN A 221 1.91 -15.72 -29.78
N LEU A 222 2.07 -16.33 -30.96
CA LEU A 222 2.65 -17.67 -31.08
C LEU A 222 4.09 -17.75 -30.56
N GLN A 223 4.88 -16.70 -30.73
CA GLN A 223 6.27 -16.64 -30.25
C GLN A 223 6.31 -16.65 -28.73
N ASP A 224 5.39 -15.91 -28.09
CA ASP A 224 5.28 -15.88 -26.62
C ASP A 224 4.93 -17.26 -26.06
N HIS A 225 4.06 -18.03 -26.75
CA HIS A 225 3.77 -19.43 -26.40
C HIS A 225 5.01 -20.32 -26.52
N PHE A 226 5.82 -20.17 -27.58
CA PHE A 226 7.07 -20.91 -27.71
C PHE A 226 8.09 -20.53 -26.62
N VAL A 227 8.23 -19.25 -26.31
CA VAL A 227 9.10 -18.81 -25.20
C VAL A 227 8.64 -19.44 -23.89
N GLY A 228 7.34 -19.41 -23.60
CA GLY A 228 6.78 -20.03 -22.40
C GLY A 228 7.02 -21.55 -22.35
N LEU A 229 6.84 -22.24 -23.46
CA LEU A 229 7.11 -23.68 -23.55
C LEU A 229 8.58 -24.04 -23.32
N HIS A 230 9.50 -23.30 -23.95
CA HIS A 230 10.92 -23.52 -23.73
C HIS A 230 11.34 -23.17 -22.29
N ALA A 231 10.85 -22.06 -21.73
CA ALA A 231 11.15 -21.69 -20.36
C ALA A 231 10.64 -22.75 -19.37
N SER A 232 9.41 -23.26 -19.55
CA SER A 232 8.86 -24.30 -18.69
C SER A 232 9.64 -25.61 -18.77
N SER A 233 10.21 -25.94 -19.93
CA SER A 233 11.04 -27.17 -20.08
C SER A 233 12.33 -27.15 -19.29
N LEU A 234 12.78 -25.97 -18.83
CA LEU A 234 13.96 -25.81 -17.98
C LEU A 234 13.65 -26.05 -16.50
N VAL A 235 12.39 -26.01 -16.12
CA VAL A 235 11.97 -26.22 -14.72
C VAL A 235 11.86 -27.73 -14.49
N ARG A 236 12.63 -28.22 -13.52
CA ARG A 236 12.62 -29.64 -13.12
C ARG A 236 11.51 -29.91 -12.12
N ASP A 237 10.98 -31.14 -12.11
CA ASP A 237 10.05 -31.58 -11.07
C ASP A 237 10.66 -31.37 -9.67
N GLY A 238 9.89 -30.80 -8.77
CA GLY A 238 10.36 -30.41 -7.43
C GLY A 238 11.26 -29.18 -7.38
N GLY A 239 11.51 -28.52 -8.52
CA GLY A 239 12.27 -27.27 -8.57
C GLY A 239 11.46 -26.06 -8.07
N THR A 240 12.18 -24.99 -7.73
CA THR A 240 11.56 -23.70 -7.37
C THR A 240 11.71 -22.72 -8.52
N LEU A 241 10.61 -22.10 -8.93
CA LEU A 241 10.56 -21.05 -9.95
C LEU A 241 10.18 -19.72 -9.28
N GLN A 242 11.02 -18.71 -9.49
CA GLN A 242 10.70 -17.33 -9.13
C GLN A 242 10.42 -16.52 -10.38
N ILE A 243 9.29 -15.85 -10.42
CA ILE A 243 8.87 -14.93 -11.48
C ILE A 243 8.84 -13.52 -10.88
N GLY A 244 9.63 -12.61 -11.47
CA GLY A 244 9.71 -11.20 -11.07
C GLY A 244 8.92 -10.28 -11.99
#